data_0579568acee0802344760b84477742f9
#
_entry.id   0579568acee0802344760b84477742f9
#
_cell.length_a   1.000
_cell.length_b   1.000
_cell.length_c   1.000
_cell.angle_alpha   90.00
_cell.angle_beta   90.00
_cell.angle_gamma   90.00
#
_symmetry.space_group_name_H-M   'P 1'
#
loop_
_entity.id
_entity.type
_entity.pdbx_description
1 polymer ?
#
loop_
_entity_poly.entity_id
_entity_poly.type
_entity_poly.pdbx_seq_one_letter_code
_entity_poly.pdbx_strand_id
1 'polypeptide(L)'
;MTEREVDNRGSKSVSGLCGPVSHKTGTVKEQRVDGNXHKRDPFVFKVYSNGFREKLSSQNPFLVNNKHLVNTGHKTSAPLYLARKLKLVNTNMVANNHLNIIKGLNFSTTPQATKSDGXXIAGFVDAEGCFRISILKNKNFWGNPWDPSLYSENNGLGNTIPLSVRLYFQIGLHLKDENILKFIQSTLGVGKIYRSKTRTDSVELQVSSFKDMHAIINFFENYPLITQKWADYLLFKKAYELILNKQHLTMEGLKKLVEIKALINXGLPDLLKEAFPEIESVNNPRCEIIKEIPDPNXIAGFASGEGCFMVRIFKSASHVTGYQVQLKFQIAQHSRDRFLMERIVSYLDCGFISERGDILDFQVTRFSDITDNIIPFFKKYPIRGVKLNNFNDFCKGAILVSNKEHLTVQGLEKIKLLNSNMNTLRKSNED
;
A
#
# COMPACT_ATOMS: atom_id res chain seq x y z
N MET A 1 -7.59 6.93 31.34
CA MET A 1 -7.32 5.84 30.40
C MET A 1 -7.06 6.43 29.04
N THR A 2 -5.84 6.34 28.58
CA THR A 2 -5.49 6.76 27.25
C THR A 2 -6.07 5.73 26.27
N GLU A 3 -7.14 6.13 25.62
CA GLU A 3 -7.69 5.30 24.57
C GLU A 3 -6.68 5.20 23.46
N ARG A 4 -6.03 4.08 23.38
CA ARG A 4 -5.22 3.78 22.22
C ARG A 4 -6.16 3.41 21.10
N GLU A 5 -6.32 4.31 20.16
CA GLU A 5 -6.87 3.91 18.88
C GLU A 5 -6.11 2.67 18.46
N VAL A 6 -6.84 1.57 18.27
CA VAL A 6 -6.19 0.35 17.82
C VAL A 6 -5.53 0.67 16.49
N ASP A 7 -4.26 0.81 16.60
CA ASP A 7 -3.42 1.19 15.48
C ASP A 7 -3.53 0.08 14.44
N ASN A 8 -4.32 0.34 13.43
CA ASN A 8 -4.37 -0.55 12.29
C ASN A 8 -3.05 -0.34 11.53
N ARG A 9 -2.00 -0.74 12.17
CA ARG A 9 -0.68 -0.66 11.57
C ARG A 9 -0.66 -1.66 10.46
N GLY A 10 -1.04 -1.15 9.34
CA GLY A 10 -1.22 -1.91 8.17
C GLY A 10 -0.09 -2.84 7.87
N SER A 11 0.09 -3.06 6.75
CA SER A 11 0.90 -3.99 6.04
C SER A 11 2.25 -4.26 6.68
N LYS A 12 2.33 -5.39 7.34
CA LYS A 12 3.64 -5.96 7.61
C LYS A 12 4.05 -6.71 6.36
N SER A 13 5.23 -6.42 5.89
CA SER A 13 5.80 -7.13 4.77
C SER A 13 5.82 -8.63 5.07
N VAL A 14 5.39 -9.41 4.11
CA VAL A 14 5.51 -10.87 4.20
C VAL A 14 6.86 -11.36 3.66
N SER A 15 7.76 -10.43 3.33
CA SER A 15 9.02 -10.80 2.72
C SER A 15 9.87 -11.72 3.59
N GLY A 16 9.75 -11.58 4.93
CA GLY A 16 10.47 -12.46 5.85
C GLY A 16 9.94 -13.87 5.92
N LEU A 17 8.77 -14.13 5.31
CA LEU A 17 8.15 -15.46 5.32
C LEU A 17 8.34 -16.21 4.03
N CYS A 18 9.16 -15.71 3.12
CA CYS A 18 9.51 -16.40 1.89
C CYS A 18 10.40 -17.59 2.21
N GLY A 19 10.07 -18.76 1.69
CA GLY A 19 10.86 -19.95 1.90
C GLY A 19 10.00 -21.16 2.22
N PRO A 20 10.59 -22.21 2.84
CA PRO A 20 9.86 -23.46 3.10
C PRO A 20 8.64 -23.30 4.01
N VAL A 21 8.62 -22.25 4.82
CA VAL A 21 7.50 -22.01 5.75
C VAL A 21 6.39 -21.21 5.11
N SER A 22 6.49 -20.96 3.83
CA SER A 22 5.58 -20.07 3.11
C SER A 22 4.14 -20.57 3.02
N HIS A 23 3.87 -21.87 3.28
CA HIS A 23 2.48 -22.33 3.29
C HIS A 23 1.68 -21.75 4.45
N LYS A 24 2.32 -21.13 5.41
CA LYS A 24 1.62 -20.44 6.49
C LYS A 24 1.43 -18.94 6.21
N THR A 25 1.79 -18.50 5.02
CA THR A 25 1.74 -17.08 4.69
C THR A 25 0.32 -16.52 4.62
N GLY A 26 -0.68 -17.37 4.44
CA GLY A 26 -2.06 -16.90 4.40
C GLY A 26 -2.44 -16.12 5.64
N THR A 27 -1.99 -16.57 6.80
CA THR A 27 -2.28 -15.92 8.08
C THR A 27 -1.67 -14.53 8.19
N VAL A 28 -0.48 -14.36 7.63
CA VAL A 28 0.21 -13.07 7.69
C VAL A 28 -0.38 -12.10 6.68
N LYS A 29 -0.79 -12.62 5.54
CA LYS A 29 -1.44 -11.79 4.53
C LYS A 29 -2.73 -11.17 5.03
N GLU A 30 -3.44 -11.89 5.87
CA GLU A 30 -4.66 -11.36 6.46
C GLU A 30 -4.39 -10.10 7.27
N GLN A 31 -3.24 -10.02 7.88
CA GLN A 31 -2.88 -8.84 8.65
C GLN A 31 -2.58 -7.63 7.78
N ARG A 32 -2.28 -7.86 6.52
CA ARG A 32 -1.98 -6.76 5.60
C ARG A 32 -3.23 -6.12 5.06
N VAL A 33 -4.30 -6.87 5.01
CA VAL A 33 -5.56 -6.39 4.45
C VAL A 33 -6.41 -5.92 5.63
N ASP A 34 -6.12 -4.79 6.12
CA ASP A 34 -6.94 -3.96 7.02
C ASP A 34 -8.01 -4.69 7.83
N GLY A 35 -7.66 -5.78 8.49
CA GLY A 35 -8.54 -6.47 9.40
C GLY A 35 -9.85 -7.01 8.85
N ASN A 36 -10.25 -6.60 7.69
CA ASN A 36 -11.56 -6.93 7.16
C ASN A 36 -11.62 -7.58 5.77
N UNK A 37 -10.69 -7.92 5.55
CA UNK A 37 -10.60 -8.43 4.34
C UNK A 37 -11.35 -9.54 3.97
N HIS A 38 -11.44 -10.38 4.80
CA HIS A 38 -12.22 -11.56 4.55
C HIS A 38 -13.68 -11.25 4.40
N LYS A 39 -14.11 -10.18 5.02
CA LYS A 39 -15.53 -9.85 5.07
C LYS A 39 -15.94 -8.83 4.03
N ARG A 40 -15.03 -8.46 3.16
CA ARG A 40 -15.39 -7.56 2.08
C ARG A 40 -16.23 -8.32 1.08
N ASP A 41 -17.50 -8.09 1.20
CA ASP A 41 -18.49 -8.76 0.39
C ASP A 41 -18.37 -8.28 -1.06
N PRO A 42 -18.12 -9.18 -2.01
CA PRO A 42 -18.12 -8.80 -3.44
C PRO A 42 -19.46 -8.18 -3.86
N PHE A 43 -20.50 -8.48 -3.11
CA PHE A 43 -21.81 -7.94 -3.36
C PHE A 43 -21.88 -6.43 -3.11
N VAL A 44 -21.28 -5.97 -2.02
CA VAL A 44 -21.25 -4.52 -1.73
C VAL A 44 -20.56 -3.78 -2.85
N PHE A 45 -19.50 -4.37 -3.38
CA PHE A 45 -18.79 -3.80 -4.52
C PHE A 45 -19.70 -3.73 -5.76
N LYS A 46 -20.49 -4.79 -6.02
CA LYS A 46 -21.38 -4.82 -7.18
C LYS A 46 -22.48 -3.75 -7.10
N VAL A 47 -23.11 -3.64 -5.94
CA VAL A 47 -24.14 -2.61 -5.74
C VAL A 47 -23.54 -1.22 -5.91
N TYR A 48 -22.37 -1.03 -5.33
CA TYR A 48 -21.68 0.25 -5.41
C TYR A 48 -21.20 0.53 -6.83
N SER A 49 -20.70 -0.49 -7.53
CA SER A 49 -20.16 -0.31 -8.86
C SER A 49 -21.22 -0.03 -9.91
N ASN A 50 -22.45 -0.54 -9.73
CA ASN A 50 -23.48 -0.30 -10.74
C ASN A 50 -23.84 1.18 -10.83
N GLY A 51 -24.15 1.81 -9.71
CA GLY A 51 -24.42 3.25 -9.70
C GLY A 51 -23.19 4.07 -10.00
N PHE A 52 -22.05 3.61 -9.53
CA PHE A 52 -20.79 4.30 -9.72
C PHE A 52 -20.32 4.25 -11.18
N ARG A 53 -20.46 3.06 -11.80
CA ARG A 53 -20.05 2.88 -13.20
C ARG A 53 -20.91 3.70 -14.16
N GLU A 54 -22.22 3.70 -13.94
CA GLU A 54 -23.11 4.45 -14.82
C GLU A 54 -22.72 5.92 -14.87
N LYS A 55 -22.47 6.49 -13.71
CA LYS A 55 -22.05 7.89 -13.66
C LYS A 55 -20.66 8.12 -14.21
N LEU A 56 -19.74 7.16 -13.96
CA LEU A 56 -18.38 7.32 -14.45
C LEU A 56 -18.29 7.16 -15.95
N SER A 57 -19.07 6.26 -16.55
CA SER A 57 -19.05 6.08 -17.99
C SER A 57 -19.59 7.29 -18.71
N SER A 58 -20.47 8.07 -18.09
CA SER A 58 -21.06 9.22 -18.71
C SER A 58 -20.35 10.54 -18.41
N GLN A 59 -19.66 10.65 -17.27
CA GLN A 59 -19.15 11.94 -16.83
C GLN A 59 -17.70 11.98 -16.37
N ASN A 60 -17.08 10.83 -16.12
CA ASN A 60 -15.75 10.83 -15.53
C ASN A 60 -14.94 9.65 -16.06
N PRO A 61 -13.88 9.93 -16.80
CA PRO A 61 -13.07 8.88 -17.40
C PRO A 61 -12.20 8.11 -16.42
N PHE A 62 -12.28 8.44 -15.13
CA PHE A 62 -11.39 7.84 -14.11
C PHE A 62 -11.49 6.33 -14.08
N LEU A 63 -12.72 5.77 -14.17
CA LEU A 63 -12.90 4.31 -14.16
C LEU A 63 -12.92 3.70 -15.56
N VAL A 64 -13.07 4.53 -16.59
CA VAL A 64 -13.20 4.01 -17.96
C VAL A 64 -11.84 3.79 -18.59
N ASN A 65 -10.95 4.76 -18.44
CA ASN A 65 -9.64 4.67 -19.08
C ASN A 65 -8.67 5.65 -18.44
N ASN A 66 -7.62 5.13 -17.88
CA ASN A 66 -6.58 5.99 -17.30
C ASN A 66 -5.91 6.91 -18.31
N LYS A 67 -5.92 6.52 -19.58
CA LYS A 67 -5.35 7.38 -20.62
C LYS A 67 -6.09 8.72 -20.72
N HIS A 68 -7.38 8.71 -20.46
CA HIS A 68 -8.15 9.95 -20.45
C HIS A 68 -7.73 10.90 -19.33
N LEU A 69 -7.37 10.36 -18.19
CA LEU A 69 -6.90 11.19 -17.07
C LEU A 69 -5.60 11.92 -17.44
N VAL A 70 -4.73 11.24 -18.13
CA VAL A 70 -3.45 11.81 -18.53
C VAL A 70 -3.64 12.83 -19.66
N ASN A 71 -4.46 12.49 -20.63
CA ASN A 71 -4.62 13.30 -21.82
C ASN A 71 -5.48 14.56 -21.60
N THR A 72 -6.42 14.49 -20.68
CA THR A 72 -7.32 15.63 -20.42
C THR A 72 -6.77 16.62 -19.41
N GLY A 73 -5.71 16.27 -18.70
CA GLY A 73 -5.16 17.12 -17.65
C GLY A 73 -6.04 17.25 -16.44
N HIS A 74 -7.07 16.45 -16.34
CA HIS A 74 -8.01 16.52 -15.22
C HIS A 74 -7.53 15.72 -14.02
N LYS A 75 -6.36 16.08 -13.51
CA LYS A 75 -5.80 15.41 -12.34
C LYS A 75 -6.68 15.59 -11.09
N THR A 76 -7.51 16.63 -11.10
CA THR A 76 -8.40 16.92 -9.98
C THR A 76 -9.76 16.26 -10.12
N SER A 77 -10.10 15.71 -11.26
CA SER A 77 -11.47 15.20 -11.51
C SER A 77 -11.81 13.98 -10.64
N ALA A 78 -10.86 13.11 -10.38
CA ALA A 78 -11.13 11.91 -9.60
C ALA A 78 -11.49 12.23 -8.14
N PRO A 79 -10.72 13.07 -7.42
CA PRO A 79 -11.14 13.48 -6.08
C PRO A 79 -12.47 14.22 -6.07
N LEU A 80 -12.73 15.05 -7.09
CA LEU A 80 -14.00 15.76 -7.18
C LEU A 80 -15.17 14.79 -7.33
N TYR A 81 -14.99 13.77 -8.15
CA TYR A 81 -16.04 12.79 -8.38
C TYR A 81 -16.35 12.00 -7.12
N LEU A 82 -15.31 11.56 -6.41
CA LEU A 82 -15.50 10.85 -5.16
C LEU A 82 -16.21 11.71 -4.13
N ALA A 83 -15.82 12.98 -4.02
CA ALA A 83 -16.46 13.90 -3.09
C ALA A 83 -17.93 14.09 -3.41
N ARG A 84 -18.27 14.21 -4.69
CA ARG A 84 -19.67 14.35 -5.13
C ARG A 84 -20.46 13.08 -4.81
N LYS A 85 -19.89 11.92 -5.11
CA LYS A 85 -20.56 10.63 -4.87
C LYS A 85 -20.83 10.41 -3.39
N LEU A 86 -19.89 10.83 -2.55
CA LEU A 86 -19.99 10.67 -1.11
C LEU A 86 -20.74 11.83 -0.44
N LYS A 87 -21.18 12.82 -1.23
CA LYS A 87 -21.88 14.02 -0.74
C LYS A 87 -21.04 14.78 0.30
N LEU A 88 -19.72 14.77 0.14
CA LEU A 88 -18.85 15.35 1.13
C LEU A 88 -18.68 16.87 0.96
N VAL A 89 -18.61 17.37 -0.29
CA VAL A 89 -18.40 18.79 -0.55
C VAL A 89 -19.02 19.18 -1.88
N ASN A 90 -19.16 20.49 -2.08
CA ASN A 90 -19.52 21.08 -3.35
C ASN A 90 -18.35 20.94 -4.33
N THR A 91 -18.61 20.45 -5.53
CA THR A 91 -17.56 20.17 -6.49
C THR A 91 -16.85 21.42 -6.97
N ASN A 92 -17.57 22.53 -7.14
CA ASN A 92 -16.96 23.77 -7.59
C ASN A 92 -16.00 24.34 -6.55
N MET A 93 -16.38 24.24 -5.27
CA MET A 93 -15.54 24.69 -4.18
C MET A 93 -14.25 23.87 -4.11
N VAL A 94 -14.37 22.55 -4.30
CA VAL A 94 -13.18 21.68 -4.25
C VAL A 94 -12.23 22.01 -5.40
N ALA A 95 -12.77 22.22 -6.61
CA ALA A 95 -11.94 22.54 -7.78
C ALA A 95 -11.17 23.84 -7.56
N ASN A 96 -11.87 24.90 -7.11
CA ASN A 96 -11.25 26.18 -6.89
C ASN A 96 -10.20 26.13 -5.80
N ASN A 97 -10.53 25.42 -4.71
CA ASN A 97 -9.58 25.30 -3.59
C ASN A 97 -8.32 24.53 -4.00
N HIS A 98 -8.51 23.48 -4.83
CA HIS A 98 -7.36 22.70 -5.28
C HIS A 98 -6.39 23.58 -6.10
N LEU A 99 -6.93 24.39 -7.00
CA LEU A 99 -6.10 25.29 -7.81
C LEU A 99 -5.41 26.34 -6.95
N ASN A 100 -6.12 26.88 -5.96
CA ASN A 100 -5.54 27.87 -5.05
C ASN A 100 -4.46 27.27 -4.17
N ILE A 101 -4.67 26.04 -3.72
CA ILE A 101 -3.67 25.32 -2.93
C ILE A 101 -2.39 25.15 -3.72
N ILE A 102 -2.53 24.70 -4.99
CA ILE A 102 -1.35 24.48 -5.84
C ILE A 102 -0.59 25.79 -6.05
N LYS A 103 -1.32 26.89 -6.27
CA LYS A 103 -0.69 28.21 -6.50
C LYS A 103 -0.07 28.78 -5.23
N GLY A 104 -0.64 28.48 -4.07
CA GLY A 104 -0.16 29.00 -2.80
C GLY A 104 0.97 28.22 -2.16
N LEU A 105 1.22 27.01 -2.66
CA LEU A 105 2.30 26.20 -2.12
C LEU A 105 3.63 26.68 -2.68
N ASN A 106 4.43 27.25 -1.81
CA ASN A 106 5.83 27.50 -2.11
C ASN A 106 6.52 26.14 -2.11
N PHE A 107 6.70 25.57 -3.27
CA PHE A 107 7.45 24.34 -3.39
C PHE A 107 8.88 24.64 -3.00
N SER A 108 9.25 24.17 -1.82
CA SER A 108 10.59 24.39 -1.31
C SER A 108 11.61 23.77 -2.27
N THR A 109 12.83 24.22 -2.16
CA THR A 109 13.96 23.83 -2.99
C THR A 109 14.44 22.40 -2.74
N THR A 110 13.63 21.53 -2.12
CA THR A 110 13.97 20.10 -1.97
C THR A 110 14.19 19.48 -3.36
N PRO A 111 15.28 18.79 -3.57
CA PRO A 111 15.51 18.15 -4.89
C PRO A 111 14.36 17.23 -5.22
N GLN A 112 13.85 17.37 -6.43
CA GLN A 112 12.80 16.46 -6.90
C GLN A 112 13.38 15.05 -7.06
N ALA A 113 12.58 14.04 -6.70
CA ALA A 113 12.96 12.66 -6.91
C ALA A 113 13.24 12.41 -8.38
N THR A 114 14.27 11.62 -8.69
CA THR A 114 14.43 11.13 -10.06
C THR A 114 13.21 10.28 -10.40
N LYS A 115 12.89 10.19 -11.69
CA LYS A 115 11.74 9.40 -12.12
C LYS A 115 11.86 7.95 -11.63
N SER A 116 13.04 7.36 -11.73
CA SER A 116 13.25 5.97 -11.30
C SER A 116 13.08 5.81 -9.79
N ASP A 117 13.59 6.73 -9.01
CA ASP A 117 13.41 6.70 -7.56
C ASP A 117 11.96 6.94 -7.18
N GLY A 118 11.33 7.88 -7.81
CA GLY A 118 9.89 8.10 -7.63
C GLY A 118 9.06 6.86 -7.90
N UNK A 119 9.33 6.16 -8.83
CA UNK A 119 8.71 5.04 -9.22
C UNK A 119 8.99 3.95 -8.36
N UNK A 120 10.11 3.82 -7.70
CA UNK A 120 10.38 2.92 -6.82
C UNK A 120 9.66 3.05 -5.67
N ILE A 121 9.68 4.22 -5.20
CA ILE A 121 9.02 4.53 -3.94
C ILE A 121 7.52 4.27 -4.05
N ALA A 122 6.90 4.73 -5.13
CA ALA A 122 5.46 4.49 -5.30
C ALA A 122 5.12 3.00 -5.27
N GLY A 123 5.89 2.18 -5.99
CA GLY A 123 5.69 0.74 -5.95
C GLY A 123 5.90 0.15 -4.57
N PHE A 124 6.89 0.62 -3.85
CA PHE A 124 7.14 0.17 -2.49
C PHE A 124 6.00 0.59 -1.54
N VAL A 125 5.46 1.80 -1.72
CA VAL A 125 4.31 2.26 -0.93
C VAL A 125 3.06 1.45 -1.26
N ASP A 126 2.86 1.08 -2.53
CA ASP A 126 1.78 0.15 -2.89
C ASP A 126 1.84 -1.14 -2.05
N ALA A 127 3.05 -1.61 -1.78
CA ALA A 127 3.26 -2.81 -0.96
C ALA A 127 3.12 -2.53 0.53
N GLU A 128 3.80 -1.53 1.05
CA GLU A 128 4.05 -1.38 2.48
C GLU A 128 3.48 -0.12 3.11
N GLY A 129 3.03 0.86 2.32
CA GLY A 129 2.58 2.13 2.84
C GLY A 129 1.16 2.11 3.40
N CYS A 130 0.86 3.10 4.22
CA CYS A 130 -0.46 3.25 4.82
C CYS A 130 -0.82 4.72 4.96
N PHE A 131 -2.02 5.07 4.54
CA PHE A 131 -2.64 6.38 4.76
C PHE A 131 -3.65 6.23 5.89
N ARG A 132 -3.52 7.03 6.94
CA ARG A 132 -4.36 6.86 8.11
C ARG A 132 -4.95 8.20 8.54
N ILE A 133 -6.23 8.18 8.91
CA ILE A 133 -6.94 9.30 9.50
C ILE A 133 -7.26 8.93 10.94
N SER A 134 -6.78 9.74 11.88
CA SER A 134 -7.01 9.54 13.30
C SER A 134 -8.00 10.57 13.81
N ILE A 135 -9.06 10.13 14.46
CA ILE A 135 -10.07 11.01 15.05
C ILE A 135 -10.18 10.65 16.52
N LEU A 136 -9.78 11.58 17.39
CA LEU A 136 -9.71 11.37 18.82
C LEU A 136 -10.38 12.52 19.57
N LYS A 137 -10.59 12.33 20.86
CA LYS A 137 -11.15 13.39 21.70
C LYS A 137 -10.26 14.63 21.64
N ASN A 138 -10.87 15.77 21.43
CA ASN A 138 -10.18 17.06 21.57
C ASN A 138 -9.84 17.27 23.04
N LYS A 139 -8.60 17.55 23.35
CA LYS A 139 -8.11 17.74 24.72
C LYS A 139 -8.83 18.87 25.43
N ASN A 140 -9.29 19.86 24.67
CA ASN A 140 -9.95 21.04 25.23
C ASN A 140 -11.46 20.89 25.38
N PHE A 141 -12.00 19.73 25.01
CA PHE A 141 -13.43 19.49 25.12
C PHE A 141 -13.78 18.86 26.47
N TRP A 142 -14.69 19.50 27.20
CA TRP A 142 -15.20 19.00 28.48
C TRP A 142 -16.45 18.18 28.23
N GLY A 143 -16.43 16.92 28.58
CA GLY A 143 -17.54 16.02 28.43
C GLY A 143 -17.19 14.77 27.66
N ASN A 144 -18.23 14.05 27.27
CA ASN A 144 -18.08 12.80 26.51
C ASN A 144 -18.19 13.12 25.01
N PRO A 145 -17.07 13.02 24.27
CA PRO A 145 -17.12 13.33 22.84
C PRO A 145 -17.83 12.27 22.00
N TRP A 146 -18.16 11.13 22.61
CA TRP A 146 -18.76 10.00 21.89
C TRP A 146 -20.28 9.98 22.01
N ASP A 147 -20.88 10.97 22.69
CA ASP A 147 -22.33 11.11 22.83
C ASP A 147 -22.92 11.54 21.49
N PRO A 148 -23.80 10.70 20.87
CA PRO A 148 -24.34 11.03 19.57
C PRO A 148 -25.20 12.29 19.54
N SER A 149 -25.76 12.72 20.69
CA SER A 149 -26.56 13.94 20.75
C SER A 149 -25.73 15.20 20.42
N LEU A 150 -24.40 15.16 20.58
CA LEU A 150 -23.55 16.29 20.23
C LEU A 150 -23.56 16.59 18.73
N TYR A 151 -23.86 15.59 17.90
CA TYR A 151 -23.72 15.70 16.46
C TYR A 151 -25.08 15.81 15.74
N SER A 152 -26.13 15.99 16.50
CA SER A 152 -27.47 16.25 15.93
C SER A 152 -27.50 17.68 15.38
N GLU A 153 -28.34 17.88 14.36
CA GLU A 153 -28.42 19.16 13.64
C GLU A 153 -28.82 20.33 14.53
N ASN A 154 -29.53 20.06 15.61
CA ASN A 154 -30.08 21.11 16.48
C ASN A 154 -29.30 21.33 17.75
N ASN A 155 -28.11 20.73 17.86
CA ASN A 155 -27.31 20.88 19.07
C ASN A 155 -26.40 22.10 18.93
N GLY A 156 -26.68 23.14 19.70
CA GLY A 156 -25.88 24.34 19.74
C GLY A 156 -24.62 24.12 20.58
N LEU A 157 -23.69 23.37 20.07
CA LEU A 157 -22.39 23.27 20.71
C LEU A 157 -21.72 24.64 20.69
N GLY A 158 -21.15 25.03 21.80
CA GLY A 158 -20.32 26.22 21.85
C GLY A 158 -19.13 26.12 20.90
N ASN A 159 -18.18 26.98 21.09
CA ASN A 159 -17.08 27.08 20.11
C ASN A 159 -16.07 25.95 20.15
N THR A 160 -16.22 24.97 21.05
CA THR A 160 -15.24 23.86 21.18
C THR A 160 -15.71 22.63 20.43
N ILE A 161 -14.97 22.25 19.42
CA ILE A 161 -15.22 21.03 18.65
C ILE A 161 -14.80 19.81 19.48
N PRO A 162 -15.66 18.78 19.60
CA PRO A 162 -15.38 17.66 20.50
C PRO A 162 -14.24 16.75 20.04
N LEU A 163 -13.95 16.71 18.76
CA LEU A 163 -12.98 15.78 18.20
C LEU A 163 -11.86 16.48 17.49
N SER A 164 -10.70 15.83 17.51
CA SER A 164 -9.47 16.30 16.85
C SER A 164 -9.13 15.30 15.75
N VAL A 165 -8.81 15.81 14.57
CA VAL A 165 -8.50 15.00 13.40
C VAL A 165 -7.03 15.16 13.03
N ARG A 166 -6.34 14.05 12.80
CA ARG A 166 -4.94 14.06 12.36
C ARG A 166 -4.75 13.09 11.20
N LEU A 167 -3.84 13.45 10.32
CA LEU A 167 -3.47 12.64 9.17
C LEU A 167 -2.08 12.04 9.38
N TYR A 168 -1.92 10.80 8.96
CA TYR A 168 -0.64 10.10 9.04
C TYR A 168 -0.37 9.38 7.74
N PHE A 169 0.85 9.52 7.25
CA PHE A 169 1.40 8.63 6.24
C PHE A 169 2.48 7.81 6.91
N GLN A 170 2.43 6.49 6.75
CA GLN A 170 3.29 5.58 7.51
C GLN A 170 3.80 4.45 6.64
N ILE A 171 5.04 4.01 6.91
CA ILE A 171 5.60 2.77 6.37
C ILE A 171 6.29 2.06 7.52
N GLY A 172 5.82 0.85 7.87
CA GLY A 172 6.41 0.05 8.94
C GLY A 172 7.13 -1.16 8.39
N LEU A 173 8.36 -1.39 8.81
CA LEU A 173 9.21 -2.46 8.31
C LEU A 173 9.93 -3.16 9.45
N HIS A 174 10.56 -4.29 9.11
CA HIS A 174 11.54 -4.91 9.99
C HIS A 174 12.78 -3.99 10.05
N LEU A 175 13.42 -3.96 11.21
CA LEU A 175 14.59 -3.10 11.45
C LEU A 175 15.71 -3.31 10.42
N LYS A 176 15.86 -4.53 9.91
CA LYS A 176 16.88 -4.84 8.90
C LYS A 176 16.72 -4.01 7.63
N ASP A 177 15.53 -3.46 7.36
CA ASP A 177 15.25 -2.64 6.18
C ASP A 177 15.17 -1.15 6.50
N GLU A 178 15.72 -0.72 7.63
CA GLU A 178 15.71 0.69 8.02
C GLU A 178 16.28 1.60 6.91
N ASN A 179 17.28 1.13 6.17
CA ASN A 179 17.90 1.93 5.12
C ASN A 179 16.93 2.28 3.99
N ILE A 180 15.93 1.42 3.71
CA ILE A 180 14.88 1.80 2.74
C ILE A 180 14.11 3.00 3.25
N LEU A 181 13.77 3.02 4.55
CA LEU A 181 13.03 4.14 5.13
C LEU A 181 13.85 5.43 5.08
N LYS A 182 15.16 5.34 5.33
CA LYS A 182 16.05 6.51 5.22
C LYS A 182 16.10 7.05 3.80
N PHE A 183 16.15 6.15 2.80
CA PHE A 183 16.10 6.54 1.40
C PHE A 183 14.79 7.25 1.07
N ILE A 184 13.66 6.69 1.52
CA ILE A 184 12.34 7.29 1.26
C ILE A 184 12.23 8.65 1.97
N GLN A 185 12.65 8.73 3.24
CA GLN A 185 12.64 9.97 4.00
C GLN A 185 13.44 11.06 3.28
N SER A 186 14.63 10.71 2.84
CA SER A 186 15.50 11.64 2.13
C SER A 186 14.87 12.15 0.84
N THR A 187 14.23 11.24 0.09
CA THR A 187 13.59 11.58 -1.18
C THR A 187 12.35 12.45 -0.98
N LEU A 188 11.53 12.12 0.02
CA LEU A 188 10.33 12.91 0.33
C LEU A 188 10.66 14.24 0.97
N GLY A 189 11.79 14.32 1.68
CA GLY A 189 12.20 15.52 2.40
C GLY A 189 11.42 15.77 3.67
N VAL A 190 10.58 14.83 4.09
CA VAL A 190 9.73 14.97 5.29
C VAL A 190 9.65 13.63 6.02
N GLY A 191 9.19 13.69 7.26
CA GLY A 191 8.94 12.50 8.06
C GLY A 191 10.02 12.22 9.08
N LYS A 192 9.68 11.34 10.01
CA LYS A 192 10.58 10.91 11.08
C LYS A 192 10.61 9.39 11.12
N ILE A 193 11.75 8.84 11.49
CA ILE A 193 11.93 7.40 11.62
C ILE A 193 11.93 7.06 13.10
N TYR A 194 11.07 6.12 13.49
CA TYR A 194 10.90 5.69 14.87
C TYR A 194 11.21 4.21 14.98
N ARG A 195 11.94 3.84 16.02
CA ARG A 195 12.12 2.44 16.39
C ARG A 195 11.09 2.11 17.47
N SER A 196 10.45 0.96 17.34
CA SER A 196 9.44 0.54 18.30
C SER A 196 10.08 0.26 19.66
N LYS A 197 9.45 0.78 20.72
CA LYS A 197 9.89 0.51 22.10
C LYS A 197 9.45 -0.87 22.57
N THR A 198 8.38 -1.41 21.98
CA THR A 198 7.82 -2.69 22.37
C THR A 198 8.27 -3.83 21.46
N ARG A 199 8.56 -3.52 20.21
CA ARG A 199 9.05 -4.48 19.21
C ARG A 199 10.44 -4.05 18.78
N THR A 200 11.46 -4.69 19.33
CA THR A 200 12.84 -4.31 19.10
C THR A 200 13.28 -4.49 17.63
N ASP A 201 12.53 -5.27 16.85
CA ASP A 201 12.84 -5.56 15.47
C ASP A 201 12.00 -4.75 14.47
N SER A 202 11.30 -3.71 14.94
CA SER A 202 10.38 -2.94 14.11
C SER A 202 10.80 -1.47 14.02
N VAL A 203 10.69 -0.92 12.81
CA VAL A 203 11.02 0.48 12.54
C VAL A 203 9.92 1.06 11.63
N GLU A 204 9.64 2.35 11.79
CA GLU A 204 8.56 3.01 11.06
C GLU A 204 8.97 4.40 10.60
N LEU A 205 8.69 4.71 9.34
CA LEU A 205 8.70 6.09 8.86
C LEU A 205 7.30 6.66 9.01
N GLN A 206 7.18 7.81 9.62
CA GLN A 206 5.88 8.46 9.82
C GLN A 206 5.95 9.93 9.45
N VAL A 207 4.99 10.38 8.66
CA VAL A 207 4.75 11.79 8.39
C VAL A 207 3.43 12.13 9.08
N SER A 208 3.49 13.04 10.07
CA SER A 208 2.31 13.39 10.87
C SER A 208 2.09 14.90 10.99
N SER A 209 3.11 15.70 10.73
CA SER A 209 2.96 17.14 10.74
C SER A 209 2.10 17.59 9.57
N PHE A 210 1.06 18.37 9.84
CA PHE A 210 0.15 18.80 8.77
C PHE A 210 0.90 19.61 7.69
N LYS A 211 1.85 20.42 8.10
CA LYS A 211 2.63 21.22 7.13
C LYS A 211 3.42 20.36 6.15
N ASP A 212 3.77 19.13 6.57
CA ASP A 212 4.55 18.23 5.72
C ASP A 212 3.66 17.42 4.78
N MET A 213 2.34 17.41 5.00
CA MET A 213 1.43 16.59 4.19
C MET A 213 1.39 17.02 2.73
N HIS A 214 1.65 18.31 2.45
CA HIS A 214 1.67 18.75 1.06
C HIS A 214 2.76 18.01 0.25
N ALA A 215 3.87 17.65 0.89
CA ALA A 215 4.93 16.90 0.22
C ALA A 215 4.43 15.49 -0.15
N ILE A 216 3.64 14.87 0.73
CA ILE A 216 3.05 13.55 0.46
C ILE A 216 2.05 13.65 -0.70
N ILE A 217 1.16 14.64 -0.64
CA ILE A 217 0.17 14.85 -1.71
C ILE A 217 0.89 15.11 -3.04
N ASN A 218 1.85 16.03 -3.05
CA ASN A 218 2.60 16.36 -4.25
C ASN A 218 3.32 15.13 -4.82
N PHE A 219 3.90 14.31 -3.95
CA PHE A 219 4.62 13.12 -4.39
C PHE A 219 3.68 12.16 -5.13
N PHE A 220 2.53 11.83 -4.55
CA PHE A 220 1.64 10.85 -5.16
C PHE A 220 0.83 11.41 -6.33
N GLU A 221 0.72 12.73 -6.46
CA GLU A 221 0.20 13.31 -7.70
C GLU A 221 1.17 13.11 -8.86
N ASN A 222 2.47 13.10 -8.57
CA ASN A 222 3.49 12.87 -9.59
C ASN A 222 3.77 11.39 -9.83
N TYR A 223 3.63 10.56 -8.80
CA TYR A 223 3.91 9.12 -8.84
C TYR A 223 2.71 8.36 -8.30
N PRO A 224 1.63 8.22 -9.09
CA PRO A 224 0.42 7.56 -8.60
C PRO A 224 0.60 6.09 -8.25
N LEU A 225 -0.13 5.65 -7.25
CA LEU A 225 -0.18 4.24 -6.85
C LEU A 225 -0.98 3.43 -7.85
N ILE A 226 -0.66 2.13 -7.95
CA ILE A 226 -1.28 1.25 -8.95
C ILE A 226 -2.13 0.14 -8.31
N THR A 227 -2.15 0.03 -6.99
CA THR A 227 -3.04 -0.91 -6.28
C THR A 227 -4.32 -0.17 -5.85
N GLN A 228 -5.22 -0.92 -5.21
CA GLN A 228 -6.41 -0.33 -4.59
C GLN A 228 -6.08 0.66 -3.47
N LYS A 229 -4.85 0.71 -3.03
CA LYS A 229 -4.39 1.74 -2.10
C LYS A 229 -4.54 3.14 -2.70
N TRP A 230 -4.60 3.26 -4.02
CA TRP A 230 -4.91 4.53 -4.67
C TRP A 230 -6.26 5.10 -4.22
N ALA A 231 -7.25 4.23 -4.01
CA ALA A 231 -8.55 4.69 -3.49
C ALA A 231 -8.40 5.26 -2.07
N ASP A 232 -7.59 4.61 -1.24
CA ASP A 232 -7.31 5.15 0.10
C ASP A 232 -6.58 6.49 0.03
N TYR A 233 -5.63 6.61 -0.91
CA TYR A 233 -4.93 7.89 -1.11
C TYR A 233 -5.91 9.01 -1.50
N LEU A 234 -6.85 8.72 -2.39
CA LEU A 234 -7.82 9.75 -2.81
C LEU A 234 -8.68 10.22 -1.63
N LEU A 235 -9.10 9.30 -0.77
CA LEU A 235 -9.84 9.65 0.45
C LEU A 235 -8.96 10.45 1.41
N PHE A 236 -7.72 10.05 1.58
CA PHE A 236 -6.75 10.77 2.41
C PHE A 236 -6.53 12.19 1.89
N LYS A 237 -6.37 12.34 0.57
CA LYS A 237 -6.23 13.65 -0.06
C LYS A 237 -7.46 14.51 0.19
N LYS A 238 -8.66 13.92 0.12
CA LYS A 238 -9.89 14.65 0.40
C LYS A 238 -9.93 15.15 1.84
N ALA A 239 -9.52 14.29 2.79
CA ALA A 239 -9.42 14.70 4.19
C ALA A 239 -8.41 15.85 4.36
N TYR A 240 -7.27 15.74 3.67
CA TYR A 240 -6.27 16.80 3.68
C TYR A 240 -6.86 18.14 3.21
N GLU A 241 -7.61 18.12 2.12
CA GLU A 241 -8.23 19.35 1.59
C GLU A 241 -9.23 19.95 2.57
N LEU A 242 -10.03 19.11 3.23
CA LEU A 242 -10.99 19.58 4.24
C LEU A 242 -10.26 20.25 5.42
N ILE A 243 -9.18 19.64 5.90
CA ILE A 243 -8.41 20.20 7.02
C ILE A 243 -7.71 21.49 6.60
N LEU A 244 -7.17 21.50 5.38
CA LEU A 244 -6.50 22.71 4.86
C LEU A 244 -7.45 23.90 4.83
N ASN A 245 -8.72 23.65 4.52
CA ASN A 245 -9.77 24.68 4.51
C ASN A 245 -10.43 24.86 5.87
N LYS A 246 -9.85 24.30 6.92
CA LYS A 246 -10.31 24.43 8.32
C LYS A 246 -11.72 23.87 8.54
N GLN A 247 -12.17 22.96 7.67
CA GLN A 247 -13.48 22.34 7.80
C GLN A 247 -13.55 21.37 8.99
N HIS A 248 -12.41 20.88 9.46
CA HIS A 248 -12.35 20.03 10.66
C HIS A 248 -12.71 20.80 11.93
N LEU A 249 -12.81 22.11 11.85
CA LEU A 249 -13.19 22.97 12.97
C LEU A 249 -14.69 23.31 12.96
N THR A 250 -15.44 22.75 12.01
CA THR A 250 -16.90 22.89 11.96
C THR A 250 -17.55 21.52 12.16
N MET A 251 -18.77 21.51 12.67
CA MET A 251 -19.49 20.24 12.89
C MET A 251 -19.79 19.55 11.58
N GLU A 252 -20.15 20.31 10.54
CA GLU A 252 -20.41 19.74 9.22
C GLU A 252 -19.17 19.11 8.62
N GLY A 253 -18.05 19.82 8.68
CA GLY A 253 -16.79 19.31 8.15
C GLY A 253 -16.27 18.11 8.94
N LEU A 254 -16.43 18.13 10.26
CA LEU A 254 -16.06 17.00 11.10
C LEU A 254 -16.85 15.76 10.71
N LYS A 255 -18.14 15.91 10.48
CA LYS A 255 -19.00 14.80 10.05
C LYS A 255 -18.52 14.23 8.71
N LYS A 256 -18.16 15.10 7.77
CA LYS A 256 -17.59 14.67 6.49
C LYS A 256 -16.29 13.88 6.67
N LEU A 257 -15.45 14.30 7.61
CA LEU A 257 -14.19 13.58 7.90
C LEU A 257 -14.45 12.20 8.50
N VAL A 258 -15.48 12.09 9.36
CA VAL A 258 -15.87 10.78 9.89
C VAL A 258 -16.36 9.87 8.75
N GLU A 259 -17.15 10.42 7.82
CA GLU A 259 -17.61 9.66 6.65
C GLU A 259 -16.42 9.15 5.81
N ILE A 260 -15.41 9.99 5.61
CA ILE A 260 -14.19 9.59 4.89
C ILE A 260 -13.49 8.47 5.65
N LYS A 261 -13.32 8.64 6.98
CA LYS A 261 -12.66 7.63 7.79
C LYS A 261 -13.40 6.30 7.74
N ALA A 262 -14.72 6.32 7.66
CA ALA A 262 -15.53 5.10 7.56
C ALA A 262 -15.19 4.29 6.30
N LEU A 263 -14.67 4.95 5.26
CA LEU A 263 -14.37 4.33 3.98
C LEU A 263 -12.90 3.91 3.84
N ILE A 264 -12.02 4.46 4.67
CA ILE A 264 -10.59 4.20 4.55
C ILE A 264 -10.14 3.13 5.56
N ASN A 265 -9.27 2.28 5.13
CA ASN A 265 -8.75 1.21 6.01
C ASN A 265 -9.88 0.46 6.74
N UNK A 266 -9.78 0.44 7.96
CA UNK A 266 -10.61 -0.21 8.63
C UNK A 266 -11.79 0.30 8.95
N GLY A 267 -12.02 1.26 8.62
CA GLY A 267 -13.22 1.99 8.92
C GLY A 267 -13.23 2.64 10.29
N LEU A 268 -14.40 2.70 10.88
CA LEU A 268 -14.58 3.41 12.15
C LEU A 268 -14.30 2.52 13.35
N PRO A 269 -13.55 3.01 14.34
CA PRO A 269 -13.51 2.35 15.66
C PRO A 269 -14.86 2.45 16.36
N ASP A 270 -15.07 1.58 17.34
CA ASP A 270 -16.37 1.43 18.00
C ASP A 270 -16.90 2.74 18.61
N LEU A 271 -16.01 3.51 19.23
CA LEU A 271 -16.44 4.79 19.83
C LEU A 271 -16.99 5.76 18.79
N LEU A 272 -16.38 5.80 17.61
CA LEU A 272 -16.89 6.65 16.54
C LEU A 272 -18.21 6.09 15.95
N LYS A 273 -18.36 4.78 15.89
CA LYS A 273 -19.64 4.19 15.49
C LYS A 273 -20.77 4.59 16.44
N GLU A 274 -20.46 4.59 17.74
CA GLU A 274 -21.44 5.01 18.75
C GLU A 274 -21.81 6.48 18.60
N ALA A 275 -20.81 7.33 18.35
CA ALA A 275 -21.04 8.78 18.20
C ALA A 275 -21.79 9.13 16.93
N PHE A 276 -21.62 8.35 15.86
CA PHE A 276 -22.21 8.60 14.55
C PHE A 276 -22.97 7.37 14.04
N PRO A 277 -24.07 7.00 14.72
CA PRO A 277 -24.77 5.75 14.35
C PRO A 277 -25.38 5.77 12.95
N GLU A 278 -25.62 6.95 12.39
CA GLU A 278 -26.16 7.08 11.04
C GLU A 278 -25.14 6.82 9.94
N ILE A 279 -23.84 6.82 10.29
CA ILE A 279 -22.80 6.55 9.30
C ILE A 279 -22.58 5.05 9.26
N GLU A 280 -23.03 4.44 8.19
CA GLU A 280 -22.87 3.00 8.00
C GLU A 280 -21.39 2.66 7.77
N SER A 281 -20.97 1.61 8.45
CA SER A 281 -19.64 1.05 8.27
C SER A 281 -19.64 0.23 6.97
N VAL A 282 -19.67 0.92 5.86
CA VAL A 282 -19.59 0.28 4.55
C VAL A 282 -18.13 -0.08 4.31
N ASN A 283 -17.90 -1.31 3.88
CA ASN A 283 -16.57 -1.70 3.46
C ASN A 283 -16.11 -0.75 2.35
N ASN A 284 -14.88 -0.31 2.45
CA ASN A 284 -14.29 0.64 1.52
C ASN A 284 -14.63 0.23 0.08
N PRO A 285 -15.35 1.06 -0.66
CA PRO A 285 -15.70 0.72 -2.04
C PRO A 285 -14.43 0.67 -2.89
N ARG A 286 -14.15 -0.48 -3.45
CA ARG A 286 -12.97 -0.66 -4.28
C ARG A 286 -13.31 -0.26 -5.71
N CYS A 287 -12.61 0.72 -6.21
CA CYS A 287 -12.74 1.12 -7.60
C CYS A 287 -12.01 0.11 -8.47
N GLU A 288 -12.61 -0.26 -9.58
CA GLU A 288 -11.88 -0.99 -10.62
C GLU A 288 -10.98 0.01 -11.31
N ILE A 289 -9.81 0.19 -10.75
CA ILE A 289 -8.82 1.10 -11.32
C ILE A 289 -8.01 0.30 -12.31
N ILE A 290 -8.31 0.51 -13.59
CA ILE A 290 -7.57 -0.15 -14.66
C ILE A 290 -6.39 0.75 -14.98
N LYS A 291 -5.24 0.40 -14.45
CA LYS A 291 -4.01 1.16 -14.68
C LYS A 291 -3.00 0.33 -15.41
N GLU A 292 -2.41 0.92 -16.42
CA GLU A 292 -1.20 0.38 -17.01
C GLU A 292 -0.07 0.56 -16.01
N ILE A 293 0.90 -0.34 -16.05
CA ILE A 293 2.09 -0.19 -15.24
C ILE A 293 2.89 0.98 -15.83
N PRO A 294 3.05 2.07 -15.09
CA PRO A 294 3.58 3.30 -15.69
C PRO A 294 5.08 3.26 -15.97
N ASP A 295 5.81 2.42 -15.23
CA ASP A 295 7.26 2.41 -15.28
C ASP A 295 7.75 1.10 -14.67
N PRO A 296 8.79 0.47 -15.23
CA PRO A 296 9.30 -0.80 -14.67
C PRO A 296 9.77 -0.67 -13.22
N ASN A 297 10.16 0.51 -12.81
CA ASN A 297 10.51 0.71 -11.40
C ASN A 297 9.32 0.60 -10.44
N UNK A 298 8.23 0.70 -10.77
CA UNK A 298 7.11 0.44 -10.06
C UNK A 298 7.10 -0.93 -9.63
N ILE A 299 7.36 -1.86 -10.69
CA ILE A 299 7.40 -3.30 -10.37
C ILE A 299 8.55 -3.60 -9.41
N ALA A 300 9.72 -2.99 -9.64
CA ALA A 300 10.85 -3.20 -8.75
C ALA A 300 10.54 -2.76 -7.31
N GLY A 301 9.89 -1.62 -7.15
CA GLY A 301 9.48 -1.16 -5.82
C GLY A 301 8.44 -2.08 -5.19
N PHE A 302 7.43 -2.47 -5.95
CA PHE A 302 6.39 -3.38 -5.47
C PHE A 302 7.00 -4.73 -5.07
N ALA A 303 7.90 -5.27 -5.89
CA ALA A 303 8.58 -6.53 -5.60
C ALA A 303 9.54 -6.40 -4.40
N SER A 304 10.11 -5.21 -4.17
CA SER A 304 10.95 -4.99 -2.99
C SER A 304 10.14 -5.18 -1.69
N GLY A 305 8.85 -4.85 -1.73
CA GLY A 305 7.97 -5.13 -0.59
C GLY A 305 7.36 -6.53 -0.64
N GLU A 306 6.68 -6.85 -1.73
CA GLU A 306 5.84 -8.05 -1.82
C GLU A 306 6.52 -9.26 -2.45
N GLY A 307 7.62 -9.07 -3.17
CA GLY A 307 8.24 -10.14 -3.92
C GLY A 307 8.98 -11.14 -3.06
N CYS A 308 9.13 -12.34 -3.59
CA CYS A 308 9.82 -13.42 -2.90
C CYS A 308 10.62 -14.22 -3.91
N PHE A 309 11.93 -14.34 -3.67
CA PHE A 309 12.83 -15.16 -4.46
C PHE A 309 13.13 -16.42 -3.67
N MET A 310 12.88 -17.59 -4.27
CA MET A 310 13.00 -18.87 -3.58
C MET A 310 13.85 -19.84 -4.39
N VAL A 311 14.71 -20.55 -3.66
CA VAL A 311 15.38 -21.74 -4.17
C VAL A 311 14.80 -22.92 -3.42
N ARG A 312 13.97 -23.73 -4.11
CA ARG A 312 13.22 -24.80 -3.49
C ARG A 312 13.91 -26.13 -3.76
N ILE A 313 14.02 -26.96 -2.73
CA ILE A 313 14.66 -28.26 -2.82
C ILE A 313 13.68 -29.31 -2.31
N PHE A 314 13.32 -30.23 -3.19
CA PHE A 314 12.34 -31.29 -2.90
C PHE A 314 13.01 -32.65 -2.96
N LYS A 315 12.64 -33.55 -2.07
CA LYS A 315 13.01 -34.97 -2.21
C LYS A 315 12.39 -35.53 -3.49
N SER A 316 13.17 -36.26 -4.25
CA SER A 316 12.72 -36.84 -5.51
C SER A 316 13.51 -38.09 -5.83
N ALA A 317 12.83 -39.25 -5.82
CA ALA A 317 13.44 -40.55 -6.09
C ALA A 317 13.94 -40.67 -7.53
N SER A 318 13.37 -39.88 -8.44
CA SER A 318 13.74 -39.94 -9.85
C SER A 318 15.01 -39.19 -10.19
N HIS A 319 15.54 -38.41 -9.24
CA HIS A 319 16.75 -37.63 -9.46
C HIS A 319 17.96 -38.33 -8.85
N VAL A 320 19.11 -38.24 -9.55
CA VAL A 320 20.32 -38.95 -9.16
C VAL A 320 20.79 -38.56 -7.77
N THR A 321 20.66 -37.28 -7.43
CA THR A 321 21.04 -36.77 -6.11
C THR A 321 19.99 -37.06 -5.02
N GLY A 322 18.80 -37.54 -5.41
CA GLY A 322 17.68 -37.69 -4.52
C GLY A 322 16.86 -36.45 -4.31
N TYR A 323 17.18 -35.38 -5.01
CA TYR A 323 16.53 -34.06 -4.84
C TYR A 323 16.31 -33.36 -6.17
N GLN A 324 15.18 -32.66 -6.25
CA GLN A 324 14.86 -31.76 -7.35
C GLN A 324 15.05 -30.33 -6.86
N VAL A 325 15.63 -29.48 -7.70
CA VAL A 325 15.83 -28.04 -7.41
C VAL A 325 14.91 -27.25 -8.32
N GLN A 326 14.18 -26.29 -7.72
CA GLN A 326 13.28 -25.38 -8.45
C GLN A 326 13.55 -23.96 -7.99
N LEU A 327 13.78 -23.07 -8.94
CA LEU A 327 13.81 -21.64 -8.67
C LEU A 327 12.41 -21.09 -8.85
N LYS A 328 12.00 -20.18 -7.96
CA LYS A 328 10.65 -19.62 -8.01
C LYS A 328 10.69 -18.14 -7.60
N PHE A 329 10.05 -17.30 -8.43
CA PHE A 329 9.75 -15.92 -8.06
C PHE A 329 8.25 -15.82 -7.83
N GLN A 330 7.85 -15.12 -6.77
CA GLN A 330 6.44 -15.00 -6.41
C GLN A 330 6.13 -13.61 -5.88
N ILE A 331 4.95 -13.11 -6.25
CA ILE A 331 4.34 -11.94 -5.61
C ILE A 331 2.96 -12.36 -5.13
N ALA A 332 2.66 -12.14 -3.85
CA ALA A 332 1.35 -12.43 -3.28
C ALA A 332 0.61 -11.12 -3.03
N GLN A 333 -0.69 -11.09 -3.36
CA GLN A 333 -1.50 -9.89 -3.18
C GLN A 333 -2.96 -10.26 -2.98
N HIS A 334 -3.73 -9.39 -2.34
CA HIS A 334 -5.15 -9.61 -2.16
C HIS A 334 -5.87 -9.60 -3.50
N SER A 335 -6.92 -10.41 -3.62
CA SER A 335 -7.67 -10.58 -4.88
C SER A 335 -8.32 -9.29 -5.39
N ARG A 336 -8.48 -8.29 -4.52
CA ARG A 336 -8.99 -6.98 -4.94
C ARG A 336 -8.07 -6.30 -5.95
N ASP A 337 -6.81 -6.72 -6.02
CA ASP A 337 -5.83 -6.19 -6.97
C ASP A 337 -5.60 -7.14 -8.13
N ARG A 338 -6.62 -7.93 -8.51
CA ARG A 338 -6.51 -8.89 -9.61
C ARG A 338 -6.05 -8.23 -10.91
N PHE A 339 -6.58 -7.06 -11.23
CA PHE A 339 -6.18 -6.37 -12.46
C PHE A 339 -4.69 -6.08 -12.49
N LEU A 340 -4.14 -5.63 -11.37
CA LEU A 340 -2.70 -5.40 -11.30
C LEU A 340 -1.92 -6.70 -11.49
N MET A 341 -2.35 -7.77 -10.83
CA MET A 341 -1.66 -9.05 -10.94
C MET A 341 -1.65 -9.57 -12.38
N GLU A 342 -2.77 -9.42 -13.09
CA GLU A 342 -2.86 -9.78 -14.50
C GLU A 342 -1.96 -8.90 -15.36
N ARG A 343 -1.87 -7.61 -15.04
CA ARG A 343 -0.98 -6.70 -15.75
C ARG A 343 0.50 -7.08 -15.55
N ILE A 344 0.85 -7.55 -14.36
CA ILE A 344 2.22 -7.98 -14.09
C ILE A 344 2.57 -9.20 -14.94
N VAL A 345 1.65 -10.16 -15.07
CA VAL A 345 1.85 -11.32 -15.98
C VAL A 345 2.16 -10.82 -17.39
N SER A 346 1.31 -9.93 -17.91
CA SER A 346 1.49 -9.41 -19.27
C SER A 346 2.78 -8.60 -19.42
N TYR A 347 3.09 -7.80 -18.41
CA TYR A 347 4.25 -6.90 -18.46
C TYR A 347 5.56 -7.67 -18.46
N LEU A 348 5.67 -8.70 -17.61
CA LEU A 348 6.87 -9.52 -17.52
C LEU A 348 6.90 -10.63 -18.57
N ASP A 349 5.79 -10.81 -19.26
CA ASP A 349 5.64 -11.81 -20.34
C ASP A 349 5.97 -13.22 -19.87
N CYS A 350 5.60 -13.55 -18.64
CA CYS A 350 5.83 -14.87 -18.06
C CYS A 350 5.01 -15.04 -16.79
N GLY A 351 4.95 -16.27 -16.31
CA GLY A 351 4.31 -16.58 -15.05
C GLY A 351 2.81 -16.84 -15.17
N PHE A 352 2.21 -17.12 -14.04
CA PHE A 352 0.78 -17.41 -13.95
C PHE A 352 0.27 -16.99 -12.57
N ILE A 353 -1.05 -16.88 -12.45
CA ILE A 353 -1.71 -16.52 -11.20
C ILE A 353 -2.43 -17.75 -10.65
N SER A 354 -2.19 -18.06 -9.38
CA SER A 354 -2.97 -19.06 -8.65
C SER A 354 -3.71 -18.38 -7.50
N GLU A 355 -4.81 -18.99 -7.08
CA GLU A 355 -5.65 -18.42 -6.02
C GLU A 355 -5.63 -19.32 -4.80
N ARG A 356 -5.55 -18.71 -3.62
CA ARG A 356 -5.74 -19.41 -2.36
C ARG A 356 -6.53 -18.49 -1.43
N GLY A 357 -7.84 -18.77 -1.33
CA GLY A 357 -8.76 -17.88 -0.62
C GLY A 357 -8.82 -16.52 -1.28
N ASP A 358 -8.61 -15.49 -0.49
CA ASP A 358 -8.62 -14.10 -0.98
C ASP A 358 -7.26 -13.63 -1.48
N ILE A 359 -6.29 -14.53 -1.59
CA ILE A 359 -4.93 -14.18 -2.00
C ILE A 359 -4.68 -14.70 -3.41
N LEU A 360 -4.07 -13.86 -4.21
CA LEU A 360 -3.56 -14.22 -5.53
C LEU A 360 -2.05 -14.32 -5.45
N ASP A 361 -1.50 -15.39 -6.00
CA ASP A 361 -0.05 -15.58 -6.10
C ASP A 361 0.35 -15.53 -7.57
N PHE A 362 1.06 -14.49 -7.95
CA PHE A 362 1.77 -14.46 -9.23
C PHE A 362 3.04 -15.28 -9.04
N GLN A 363 3.25 -16.28 -9.90
CA GLN A 363 4.37 -17.22 -9.75
C GLN A 363 5.08 -17.41 -11.08
N VAL A 364 6.41 -17.48 -11.00
CA VAL A 364 7.26 -17.84 -12.13
C VAL A 364 8.14 -18.99 -11.66
N THR A 365 7.96 -20.17 -12.27
CA THR A 365 8.69 -21.38 -11.89
C THR A 365 9.45 -21.99 -13.06
N ARG A 366 9.07 -21.66 -14.28
CA ARG A 366 9.75 -22.18 -15.48
C ARG A 366 11.15 -21.58 -15.55
N PHE A 367 12.16 -22.46 -15.63
CA PHE A 367 13.54 -22.00 -15.53
C PHE A 367 13.92 -21.00 -16.62
N SER A 368 13.47 -21.25 -17.87
CA SER A 368 13.75 -20.31 -18.95
C SER A 368 13.15 -18.94 -18.71
N ASP A 369 11.95 -18.88 -18.10
CA ASP A 369 11.33 -17.59 -17.75
C ASP A 369 12.14 -16.87 -16.65
N ILE A 370 12.67 -17.63 -15.70
CA ILE A 370 13.53 -17.08 -14.65
C ILE A 370 14.78 -16.47 -15.27
N THR A 371 15.47 -17.20 -16.15
CA THR A 371 16.74 -16.74 -16.72
C THR A 371 16.56 -15.68 -17.80
N ASP A 372 15.48 -15.74 -18.56
CA ASP A 372 15.29 -14.85 -19.72
C ASP A 372 14.47 -13.60 -19.39
N ASN A 373 13.60 -13.67 -18.38
CA ASN A 373 12.70 -12.55 -18.06
C ASN A 373 12.94 -11.98 -16.67
N ILE A 374 12.89 -12.80 -15.61
CA ILE A 374 12.90 -12.31 -14.23
C ILE A 374 14.28 -11.76 -13.85
N ILE A 375 15.33 -12.53 -14.03
CA ILE A 375 16.68 -12.11 -13.64
C ILE A 375 17.11 -10.88 -14.42
N PRO A 376 16.99 -10.84 -15.77
CA PRO A 376 17.36 -9.62 -16.50
C PRO A 376 16.53 -8.40 -16.07
N PHE A 377 15.25 -8.60 -15.78
CA PHE A 377 14.41 -7.49 -15.35
C PHE A 377 14.93 -6.85 -14.07
N PHE A 378 15.21 -7.66 -13.03
CA PHE A 378 15.64 -7.09 -11.75
C PHE A 378 17.12 -6.72 -11.73
N LYS A 379 17.91 -7.16 -12.69
CA LYS A 379 19.25 -6.60 -12.89
C LYS A 379 19.18 -5.19 -13.45
N LYS A 380 18.23 -4.96 -14.34
CA LYS A 380 18.02 -3.64 -14.93
C LYS A 380 17.27 -2.69 -14.00
N TYR A 381 16.31 -3.20 -13.25
CA TYR A 381 15.48 -2.42 -12.32
C TYR A 381 15.64 -3.05 -10.91
N PRO A 382 16.61 -2.58 -10.14
CA PRO A 382 17.05 -3.32 -8.95
C PRO A 382 16.05 -3.34 -7.81
N ILE A 383 16.03 -4.48 -7.13
CA ILE A 383 15.39 -4.66 -5.82
C ILE A 383 16.16 -3.84 -4.79
N ARG A 384 15.45 -3.23 -3.86
CA ARG A 384 16.07 -2.51 -2.74
C ARG A 384 15.84 -3.26 -1.42
N GLY A 385 16.71 -3.01 -0.46
CA GLY A 385 16.63 -3.61 0.87
C GLY A 385 17.32 -4.95 0.96
N VAL A 386 17.10 -5.62 2.07
CA VAL A 386 17.75 -6.92 2.35
C VAL A 386 17.34 -7.97 1.32
N LYS A 387 16.17 -7.82 0.73
CA LYS A 387 15.69 -8.73 -0.31
C LYS A 387 16.64 -8.75 -1.52
N LEU A 388 17.41 -7.70 -1.74
CA LEU A 388 18.44 -7.71 -2.80
C LEU A 388 19.42 -8.86 -2.57
N ASN A 389 19.78 -9.16 -1.33
CA ASN A 389 20.67 -10.27 -1.03
C ASN A 389 20.03 -11.60 -1.44
N ASN A 390 18.73 -11.74 -1.22
CA ASN A 390 18.00 -12.94 -1.66
C ASN A 390 17.99 -13.03 -3.18
N PHE A 391 17.79 -11.91 -3.86
CA PHE A 391 17.87 -11.88 -5.33
C PHE A 391 19.26 -12.30 -5.82
N ASN A 392 20.32 -11.80 -5.17
CA ASN A 392 21.67 -12.15 -5.56
C ASN A 392 21.92 -13.65 -5.38
N ASP A 393 21.47 -14.23 -4.28
CA ASP A 393 21.60 -15.68 -4.06
C ASP A 393 20.75 -16.47 -5.07
N PHE A 394 19.57 -15.96 -5.40
CA PHE A 394 18.71 -16.52 -6.44
C PHE A 394 19.46 -16.58 -7.78
N CYS A 395 20.16 -15.51 -8.13
CA CYS A 395 20.97 -15.47 -9.35
C CYS A 395 22.11 -16.51 -9.31
N LYS A 396 22.78 -16.65 -8.16
CA LYS A 396 23.81 -17.67 -8.00
C LYS A 396 23.24 -19.07 -8.17
N GLY A 397 22.03 -19.30 -7.61
CA GLY A 397 21.34 -20.58 -7.79
C GLY A 397 21.01 -20.84 -9.26
N ALA A 398 20.58 -19.81 -9.99
CA ALA A 398 20.29 -19.93 -11.41
C ALA A 398 21.54 -20.30 -12.22
N ILE A 399 22.68 -19.75 -11.87
CA ILE A 399 23.96 -20.11 -12.53
C ILE A 399 24.29 -21.58 -12.27
N LEU A 400 24.15 -22.03 -11.02
CA LEU A 400 24.43 -23.44 -10.69
C LEU A 400 23.51 -24.38 -11.44
N VAL A 401 22.21 -24.04 -11.54
CA VAL A 401 21.25 -24.87 -12.30
C VAL A 401 21.56 -24.84 -13.80
N SER A 402 21.89 -23.66 -14.32
CA SER A 402 22.24 -23.50 -15.75
C SER A 402 23.46 -24.37 -16.12
N ASN A 403 24.42 -24.46 -15.21
CA ASN A 403 25.63 -25.26 -15.41
C ASN A 403 25.40 -26.74 -15.04
N LYS A 404 24.18 -27.11 -14.71
CA LYS A 404 23.79 -28.47 -14.31
C LYS A 404 24.51 -28.96 -13.05
N GLU A 405 25.02 -28.03 -12.23
CA GLU A 405 25.71 -28.39 -10.99
C GLU A 405 24.75 -28.95 -9.94
N HIS A 406 23.45 -28.61 -10.05
CA HIS A 406 22.43 -29.16 -9.16
C HIS A 406 22.24 -30.67 -9.33
N LEU A 407 22.82 -31.25 -10.38
CA LEU A 407 22.76 -32.69 -10.62
C LEU A 407 23.94 -33.44 -9.98
N THR A 408 24.85 -32.71 -9.33
CA THR A 408 25.99 -33.31 -8.63
C THR A 408 25.81 -33.09 -7.12
N VAL A 409 26.46 -33.96 -6.33
CA VAL A 409 26.40 -33.83 -4.87
C VAL A 409 27.00 -32.48 -4.41
N GLN A 410 28.15 -32.12 -4.97
CA GLN A 410 28.85 -30.87 -4.60
C GLN A 410 27.99 -29.65 -4.96
N GLY A 411 27.41 -29.64 -6.15
CA GLY A 411 26.59 -28.53 -6.58
C GLY A 411 25.30 -28.41 -5.78
N LEU A 412 24.70 -29.56 -5.44
CA LEU A 412 23.50 -29.56 -4.60
C LEU A 412 23.81 -28.99 -3.21
N GLU A 413 24.97 -29.31 -2.64
CA GLU A 413 25.38 -28.75 -1.34
C GLU A 413 25.53 -27.23 -1.41
N LYS A 414 26.09 -26.71 -2.51
CA LYS A 414 26.15 -25.25 -2.72
C LYS A 414 24.76 -24.64 -2.74
N ILE A 415 23.82 -25.27 -3.41
CA ILE A 415 22.43 -24.79 -3.51
C ILE A 415 21.74 -24.85 -2.14
N LYS A 416 21.96 -25.92 -1.38
CA LYS A 416 21.43 -26.02 -0.01
C LYS A 416 21.93 -24.89 0.86
N LEU A 417 23.19 -24.50 0.71
CA LEU A 417 23.75 -23.37 1.46
C LEU A 417 23.08 -22.06 1.06
N LEU A 418 22.88 -21.81 -0.23
CA LEU A 418 22.14 -20.63 -0.69
C LEU A 418 20.73 -20.61 -0.10
N ASN A 419 20.04 -21.74 -0.16
CA ASN A 419 18.67 -21.85 0.39
C ASN A 419 18.65 -21.55 1.89
N SER A 420 19.63 -22.08 2.62
CA SER A 420 19.76 -21.81 4.06
C SER A 420 19.94 -20.32 4.35
N ASN A 421 20.79 -19.65 3.59
CA ASN A 421 21.03 -18.21 3.77
C ASN A 421 19.82 -17.37 3.43
N MET A 422 19.02 -17.80 2.44
CA MET A 422 17.82 -17.06 2.04
C MET A 422 16.68 -17.24 3.04
N ASN A 423 16.59 -18.40 3.69
CA ASN A 423 15.48 -18.74 4.57
C ASN A 423 15.67 -18.27 6.00
N THR A 424 16.91 -18.15 6.45
CA THR A 424 17.17 -17.50 7.73
C THR A 424 16.88 -16.02 7.55
N LEU A 425 16.10 -15.46 8.48
CA LEU A 425 16.01 -14.02 8.58
C LEU A 425 17.45 -13.52 8.60
N ARG A 426 17.92 -13.02 7.47
CA ARG A 426 19.30 -12.58 7.40
C ARG A 426 19.56 -11.62 8.53
N LYS A 427 20.37 -12.03 9.45
CA LYS A 427 20.84 -11.14 10.50
C LYS A 427 21.58 -10.02 9.79
N SER A 428 21.32 -8.81 10.18
CA SER A 428 22.08 -7.69 9.66
C SER A 428 23.56 -7.99 9.88
N ASN A 429 24.33 -7.90 8.84
CA ASN A 429 25.79 -7.99 8.95
C ASN A 429 26.26 -6.71 9.65
N GLU A 430 25.98 -6.62 10.93
CA GLU A 430 26.53 -5.59 11.79
C GLU A 430 27.36 -6.31 12.85
N ASP A 431 28.52 -6.77 12.43
CA ASP A 431 29.60 -7.17 13.32
C ASP A 431 30.91 -6.88 12.58
#